data_a8fac724ff8d6f7c0cb86152778204ee
#
_entry.id   a8fac724ff8d6f7c0cb86152778204ee
#
_cell.length_a   1.000
_cell.length_b   1.000
_cell.length_c   1.000
_cell.angle_alpha   90.00
_cell.angle_beta   90.00
_cell.angle_gamma   90.00
#
_symmetry.space_group_name_H-M   'P 1'
#
loop_
_entity.id
_entity.type
_entity.pdbx_description
1 polymer ?
#
loop_
_entity_poly.entity_id
_entity_poly.type
_entity_poly.pdbx_seq_one_letter_code
_entity_poly.pdbx_strand_id
1 'polypeptide(L)'
;MFLTTVRSKYPDAKIVLLTGPMLGEKESSEQRAVLDRICADANKSGFTLVNKAVVDKKGKIKKAKKLGDKEIYRFDFSFQKGDLGYGASWHPSKLQHQKMAKELLPFLKNLMNW
;
A
#
# COMPACT_ATOMS: atom_id res chain seq x y z
N MET A 1 -12.63 5.45 7.21
CA MET A 1 -11.76 5.43 6.04
C MET A 1 -11.13 4.03 5.87
N PHE A 2 -10.95 3.55 4.64
CA PHE A 2 -10.49 2.17 4.37
C PHE A 2 -9.16 1.81 5.06
N LEU A 3 -8.11 2.62 4.87
CA LEU A 3 -6.80 2.35 5.48
C LEU A 3 -6.83 2.36 7.01
N THR A 4 -7.63 3.22 7.62
CA THR A 4 -7.84 3.25 9.07
C THR A 4 -8.44 1.94 9.56
N THR A 5 -9.42 1.42 8.83
CA THR A 5 -10.03 0.12 9.14
C THR A 5 -9.02 -1.01 9.01
N VAL A 6 -8.25 -1.04 7.90
CA VAL A 6 -7.19 -2.05 7.71
C VAL A 6 -6.17 -1.99 8.84
N ARG A 7 -5.66 -0.81 9.17
CA ARG A 7 -4.67 -0.65 10.23
C ARG A 7 -5.22 -1.07 11.60
N SER A 8 -6.49 -0.78 11.90
CA SER A 8 -7.11 -1.17 13.17
C SER A 8 -7.21 -2.69 13.33
N LYS A 9 -7.35 -3.42 12.22
CA LYS A 9 -7.41 -4.89 12.23
C LYS A 9 -6.02 -5.54 12.19
N TYR A 10 -5.06 -4.87 11.57
CA TYR A 10 -3.70 -5.35 11.39
C TYR A 10 -2.69 -4.29 11.87
N PRO A 11 -2.56 -4.09 13.19
CA PRO A 11 -1.80 -2.96 13.75
C PRO A 11 -0.31 -2.99 13.41
N ASP A 12 0.27 -4.16 13.24
CA ASP A 12 1.71 -4.35 13.00
C ASP A 12 2.04 -4.68 11.53
N ALA A 13 1.03 -4.71 10.64
CA ALA A 13 1.26 -5.05 9.24
C ALA A 13 1.94 -3.91 8.48
N LYS A 14 2.82 -4.27 7.57
CA LYS A 14 3.28 -3.36 6.51
C LYS A 14 2.21 -3.30 5.42
N ILE A 15 1.74 -2.09 5.11
CA ILE A 15 0.71 -1.87 4.09
C ILE A 15 1.39 -1.36 2.82
N VAL A 16 1.21 -2.06 1.71
CA VAL A 16 1.74 -1.63 0.42
C VAL A 16 0.60 -1.25 -0.50
N LEU A 17 0.61 -0.01 -0.98
CA LEU A 17 -0.35 0.50 -1.97
C LEU A 17 0.21 0.22 -3.37
N LEU A 18 -0.49 -0.60 -4.14
CA LEU A 18 -0.06 -1.05 -5.46
C LEU A 18 -0.84 -0.35 -6.56
N THR A 19 -0.16 -0.02 -7.68
CA THR A 19 -0.82 0.23 -8.96
C THR A 19 -0.71 -1.01 -9.85
N GLY A 20 -1.81 -1.36 -10.53
CA GLY A 20 -1.84 -2.50 -11.45
C GLY A 20 -1.23 -2.18 -12.83
N PRO A 21 -1.01 -3.20 -13.68
CA PRO A 21 -0.40 -3.03 -15.01
C PRO A 21 -1.38 -2.68 -16.11
N MET A 22 -2.70 -2.64 -15.84
CA MET A 22 -3.74 -2.58 -16.87
C MET A 22 -4.12 -1.16 -17.30
N LEU A 23 -3.86 -0.15 -16.47
CA LEU A 23 -4.23 1.23 -16.77
C LEU A 23 -3.31 1.81 -17.85
N GLY A 24 -3.86 2.70 -18.68
CA GLY A 24 -3.08 3.53 -19.58
C GLY A 24 -2.13 4.47 -18.83
N GLU A 25 -1.24 5.12 -19.55
CA GLU A 25 -0.22 5.98 -18.95
C GLU A 25 -0.83 7.14 -18.15
N LYS A 26 -1.86 7.78 -18.70
CA LYS A 26 -2.55 8.90 -18.06
C LYS A 26 -3.26 8.49 -16.77
N GLU A 27 -4.12 7.49 -16.84
CA GLU A 27 -4.91 6.99 -15.71
C GLU A 27 -4.01 6.44 -14.61
N SER A 28 -2.93 5.79 -15.00
CA SER A 28 -1.94 5.28 -14.07
C SER A 28 -1.17 6.40 -13.38
N SER A 29 -0.82 7.48 -14.10
CA SER A 29 -0.19 8.67 -13.52
C SER A 29 -1.08 9.33 -12.48
N GLU A 30 -2.36 9.50 -12.79
CA GLU A 30 -3.35 10.06 -11.85
C GLU A 30 -3.50 9.17 -10.60
N GLN A 31 -3.63 7.86 -10.79
CA GLN A 31 -3.71 6.91 -9.68
C GLN A 31 -2.46 6.95 -8.79
N ARG A 32 -1.27 6.96 -9.37
CA ARG A 32 0.00 7.08 -8.64
C ARG A 32 0.04 8.35 -7.80
N ALA A 33 -0.31 9.49 -8.39
CA ALA A 33 -0.34 10.77 -7.68
C ALA A 33 -1.28 10.75 -6.47
N VAL A 34 -2.45 10.12 -6.60
CA VAL A 34 -3.40 9.97 -5.48
C VAL A 34 -2.82 9.07 -4.39
N LEU A 35 -2.25 7.92 -4.76
CA LEU A 35 -1.69 6.98 -3.79
C LEU A 35 -0.44 7.55 -3.10
N ASP A 36 0.40 8.32 -3.82
CA ASP A 36 1.55 9.00 -3.24
C ASP A 36 1.13 10.03 -2.20
N ARG A 37 0.06 10.79 -2.49
CA ARG A 37 -0.50 11.74 -1.53
C ARG A 37 -1.07 11.05 -0.30
N ILE A 38 -1.81 9.95 -0.49
CA ILE A 38 -2.33 9.15 0.63
C ILE A 38 -1.19 8.63 1.51
N CYS A 39 -0.13 8.10 0.91
CA CYS A 39 1.04 7.61 1.63
C CYS A 39 1.75 8.74 2.39
N ALA A 40 1.96 9.89 1.74
CA ALA A 40 2.58 11.05 2.37
C ALA A 40 1.74 11.61 3.53
N ASP A 41 0.42 11.68 3.37
CA ASP A 41 -0.49 12.15 4.42
C ASP A 41 -0.52 11.16 5.59
N ALA A 42 -0.53 9.86 5.33
CA ALA A 42 -0.47 8.83 6.37
C ALA A 42 0.83 8.89 7.19
N ASN A 43 1.94 9.24 6.54
CA ASN A 43 3.24 9.36 7.20
C ASN A 43 3.41 10.64 8.04
N LYS A 44 2.54 11.64 7.86
CA LYS A 44 2.59 12.89 8.66
C LYS A 44 2.08 12.67 10.07
N SER A 45 2.67 13.43 11.00
CA SER A 45 2.14 13.53 12.36
C SER A 45 0.72 14.10 12.32
N GLY A 46 -0.25 13.41 12.91
CA GLY A 46 -1.65 13.82 12.94
C GLY A 46 -2.59 12.89 12.17
N PHE A 47 -2.09 12.03 11.34
CA PHE A 47 -2.86 10.95 10.73
C PHE A 47 -2.84 9.74 11.69
N THR A 48 -3.92 9.60 12.46
CA THR A 48 -4.01 8.49 13.41
C THR A 48 -4.65 7.29 12.72
N LEU A 49 -3.83 6.36 12.26
CA LEU A 49 -4.31 5.03 11.87
C LEU A 49 -4.40 4.07 13.06
N VAL A 50 -3.69 4.36 14.14
CA VAL A 50 -3.60 3.47 15.29
C VAL A 50 -4.10 4.19 16.53
N ASN A 51 -5.23 3.75 17.03
CA ASN A 51 -5.60 3.94 18.43
C ASN A 51 -4.83 2.89 19.26
N LYS A 52 -3.55 3.11 19.54
CA LYS A 52 -2.97 2.55 20.75
C LYS A 52 -3.56 3.37 21.89
N ALA A 53 -4.71 2.95 22.39
CA ALA A 53 -5.24 3.45 23.64
C ALA A 53 -4.20 3.12 24.71
N VAL A 54 -3.39 4.09 25.08
CA VAL A 54 -2.55 3.97 26.27
C VAL A 54 -3.48 4.17 27.46
N VAL A 55 -3.86 3.04 28.04
CA VAL A 55 -4.66 3.04 29.26
C VAL A 55 -3.69 3.27 30.42
N ASP A 56 -3.99 4.25 31.27
CA ASP A 56 -3.23 4.44 32.51
C ASP A 56 -3.54 3.31 33.51
N LYS A 57 -2.78 3.28 34.61
CA LYS A 57 -2.94 2.26 35.67
C LYS A 57 -4.34 2.21 36.31
N LYS A 58 -5.21 3.16 35.98
CA LYS A 58 -6.62 3.28 36.47
C LYS A 58 -7.65 2.98 35.36
N GLY A 59 -7.21 2.48 34.19
CA GLY A 59 -8.12 2.17 33.08
C GLY A 59 -8.61 3.40 32.31
N LYS A 60 -8.06 4.61 32.54
CA LYS A 60 -8.43 5.81 31.82
C LYS A 60 -7.63 5.95 30.52
N ILE A 61 -8.34 6.18 29.41
CA ILE A 61 -7.72 6.43 28.09
C ILE A 61 -6.98 7.75 28.12
N LYS A 62 -5.64 7.72 28.05
CA LYS A 62 -4.84 8.91 27.75
C LYS A 62 -4.98 9.24 26.27
N LYS A 63 -5.07 10.55 25.93
CA LYS A 63 -5.06 11.02 24.54
C LYS A 63 -3.92 10.35 23.78
N ALA A 64 -4.28 9.53 22.78
CA ALA A 64 -3.29 8.93 21.89
C ALA A 64 -2.49 10.04 21.21
N LYS A 65 -1.15 9.98 21.28
CA LYS A 65 -0.30 10.82 20.44
C LYS A 65 -0.65 10.51 18.99
N LYS A 66 -1.03 11.53 18.22
CA LYS A 66 -1.24 11.42 16.77
C LYS A 66 0.13 11.25 16.10
N LEU A 67 0.54 10.01 15.93
CA LEU A 67 1.76 9.65 15.22
C LEU A 67 1.38 9.28 13.79
N GLY A 68 2.19 9.73 12.82
CA GLY A 68 2.06 9.27 11.44
C GLY A 68 2.31 7.76 11.34
N ASP A 69 1.65 7.10 10.40
CA ASP A 69 1.91 5.70 10.08
C ASP A 69 3.02 5.59 9.05
N LYS A 70 4.20 5.16 9.49
CA LYS A 70 5.40 4.99 8.64
C LYS A 70 5.47 3.61 7.97
N GLU A 71 4.54 2.72 8.27
CA GLU A 71 4.49 1.36 7.72
C GLU A 71 3.52 1.26 6.52
N ILE A 72 3.31 2.38 5.81
CA ILE A 72 2.59 2.44 4.54
C ILE A 72 3.57 2.76 3.43
N TYR A 73 3.59 1.93 2.40
CA TYR A 73 4.55 1.92 1.31
C TYR A 73 3.85 1.97 -0.04
N ARG A 74 4.60 2.23 -1.08
CA ARG A 74 4.16 2.29 -2.46
C ARG A 74 4.95 1.33 -3.34
N PHE A 75 4.26 0.70 -4.29
CA PHE A 75 4.91 -0.05 -5.36
C PHE A 75 4.06 0.04 -6.63
N ASP A 76 4.68 0.28 -7.76
CA ASP A 76 4.04 0.39 -9.06
C ASP A 76 4.53 -0.72 -9.98
N PHE A 77 3.61 -1.52 -10.50
CA PHE A 77 3.93 -2.47 -11.56
C PHE A 77 4.18 -1.75 -12.90
N SER A 78 5.05 -2.32 -13.72
CA SER A 78 5.19 -1.89 -15.11
C SER A 78 3.91 -2.18 -15.91
N PHE A 79 3.63 -1.35 -16.91
CA PHE A 79 2.45 -1.55 -17.77
C PHE A 79 2.58 -2.83 -18.61
N GLN A 80 1.44 -3.51 -18.80
CA GLN A 80 1.37 -4.57 -19.80
C GLN A 80 1.33 -3.96 -21.19
N LYS A 81 2.15 -4.50 -22.10
CA LYS A 81 2.28 -4.01 -23.49
C LYS A 81 1.72 -4.97 -24.52
N GLY A 82 1.20 -6.12 -24.09
CA GLY A 82 0.71 -7.17 -24.95
C GLY A 82 1.79 -8.13 -25.48
N ASP A 83 3.06 -7.83 -25.26
CA ASP A 83 4.19 -8.67 -25.65
C ASP A 83 4.21 -10.06 -24.97
N LEU A 84 3.60 -10.16 -23.81
CA LEU A 84 3.40 -11.41 -23.06
C LEU A 84 2.00 -12.02 -23.24
N GLY A 85 1.21 -11.49 -24.20
CA GLY A 85 -0.17 -11.85 -24.39
C GLY A 85 -1.11 -11.30 -23.31
N TYR A 86 -2.40 -11.50 -23.54
CA TYR A 86 -3.45 -11.12 -22.61
C TYR A 86 -4.25 -12.35 -22.16
N GLY A 87 -4.79 -12.30 -20.97
CA GLY A 87 -5.83 -13.20 -20.49
C GLY A 87 -7.22 -12.75 -20.98
N ALA A 88 -8.27 -13.28 -20.37
CA ALA A 88 -9.64 -12.90 -20.70
C ALA A 88 -9.84 -11.39 -20.43
N SER A 89 -10.60 -10.71 -21.31
CA SER A 89 -10.95 -9.29 -21.16
C SER A 89 -9.75 -8.37 -20.91
N TRP A 90 -8.65 -8.61 -21.62
CA TRP A 90 -7.40 -7.83 -21.53
C TRP A 90 -6.70 -7.90 -20.17
N HIS A 91 -7.13 -8.80 -19.29
CA HIS A 91 -6.42 -9.04 -18.02
C HIS A 91 -5.00 -9.57 -18.25
N PRO A 92 -4.12 -9.44 -17.26
CA PRO A 92 -2.76 -9.97 -17.37
C PRO A 92 -2.75 -11.47 -17.66
N SER A 93 -1.94 -11.88 -18.65
CA SER A 93 -1.70 -13.30 -18.95
C SER A 93 -0.90 -13.97 -17.82
N LYS A 94 -0.77 -15.29 -17.87
CA LYS A 94 0.11 -16.05 -16.97
C LYS A 94 1.55 -15.53 -17.00
N LEU A 95 2.08 -15.20 -18.18
CA LEU A 95 3.44 -14.66 -18.32
C LEU A 95 3.55 -13.26 -17.73
N GLN A 96 2.51 -12.44 -17.90
CA GLN A 96 2.45 -11.11 -17.27
C GLN A 96 2.42 -11.22 -15.73
N HIS A 97 1.68 -12.16 -15.17
CA HIS A 97 1.70 -12.42 -13.72
C HIS A 97 3.08 -12.87 -13.24
N GLN A 98 3.79 -13.70 -14.00
CA GLN A 98 5.16 -14.09 -13.66
C GLN A 98 6.11 -12.89 -13.67
N LYS A 99 5.96 -11.96 -14.63
CA LYS A 99 6.73 -10.72 -14.68
C LYS A 99 6.42 -9.85 -13.45
N MET A 100 5.14 -9.65 -13.12
CA MET A 100 4.72 -8.90 -11.93
C MET A 100 5.33 -9.48 -10.64
N ALA A 101 5.33 -10.81 -10.50
CA ALA A 101 5.95 -11.45 -9.34
C ALA A 101 7.46 -11.18 -9.26
N LYS A 102 8.16 -11.21 -10.41
CA LYS A 102 9.60 -10.89 -10.48
C LYS A 102 9.89 -9.43 -10.15
N GLU A 103 8.99 -8.51 -10.49
CA GLU A 103 9.12 -7.08 -10.14
C GLU A 103 8.88 -6.84 -8.64
N LEU A 104 7.86 -7.48 -8.07
CA LEU A 104 7.46 -7.26 -6.67
C LEU A 104 8.39 -7.94 -5.67
N LEU A 105 8.92 -9.12 -6.00
CA LEU A 105 9.70 -9.93 -5.05
C LEU A 105 10.93 -9.22 -4.47
N PRO A 106 11.79 -8.50 -5.25
CA PRO A 106 12.91 -7.75 -4.68
C PRO A 106 12.47 -6.66 -3.70
N PHE A 107 11.37 -5.97 -4.02
CA PHE A 107 10.79 -4.96 -3.14
C PHE A 107 10.33 -5.56 -1.81
N LEU A 108 9.60 -6.69 -1.85
CA LEU A 108 9.15 -7.38 -0.64
C LEU A 108 10.32 -7.91 0.18
N LYS A 109 11.33 -8.50 -0.46
CA LYS A 109 12.53 -8.98 0.25
C LYS A 109 13.22 -7.86 1.01
N ASN A 110 13.39 -6.70 0.38
CA ASN A 110 13.98 -5.53 1.04
C ASN A 110 13.11 -5.01 2.17
N LEU A 111 11.78 -4.92 1.95
CA LEU A 111 10.82 -4.43 2.94
C LEU A 111 10.74 -5.32 4.18
N MET A 112 10.86 -6.63 3.98
CA MET A 112 10.70 -7.65 5.03
C MET A 112 12.02 -8.15 5.60
N ASN A 113 13.17 -7.71 5.05
CA ASN A 113 14.51 -8.23 5.41
C ASN A 113 14.65 -9.75 5.23
N TRP A 114 14.12 -10.26 4.12
CA TRP A 114 14.20 -11.69 3.75
C TRP A 114 15.46 -12.01 2.94
#